data_f1dfa8a4c5a9c7b6f491e40eaa970421
#
_entry.id   f1dfa8a4c5a9c7b6f491e40eaa970421
#
_cell.length_a   1.000
_cell.length_b   1.000
_cell.length_c   1.000
_cell.angle_alpha   90.00
_cell.angle_beta   90.00
_cell.angle_gamma   90.00
#
_symmetry.space_group_name_H-M   'P 1'
#
loop_
_entity.id
_entity.type
_entity.pdbx_description
1 polymer ?
#
loop_
_entity_poly.entity_id
_entity_poly.type
_entity_poly.pdbx_seq_one_letter_code
_entity_poly.pdbx_strand_id
1 'polypeptide(L)'
;MKYEDPPSGAHARYEQLRTERDMFLDRARESAKLTIPSLVPPESHNGSADLYKPFQSLGSRGVSNLSSKLLMALFPPNTPPFRWKMDDLELEAQASADKAFKTNLDEALAKGERIVQSEIETTHIRTDAFEAIKHLIVAGNVLVHKPKKDRMRVYHLSQYVVFRDVSGNMLETILKETVAPAALPEAYRTLAEGKTNEVERTVDLFTCIKLAPGGKSWNIHQEVKGVLIRESIGSYKKDRCPWLPLRWTKIQGENYGRGYVEELSGDLQSLEGLQQSLVEGSAAAAKVLFLVNPNGNTSVQDIAKKPNGGFAEGNALDVTVLQLNKYNDFRVVKETIDTIAIRISQAFLLNSSVQRNGERVTAEEIRFLAGELETALGGVYAVLSQEFQLPLVNILIDSLQSRKKLPKFPEGIIRPAIVTGLEALGRNNDLTKLDMLLSETSQLITPTVEKYAHVGEIYRRRATALGIDLKGLIKTDEEIAEAAQAEQQQNALSALGPQLIAQGGKLANTQTQASLEQPAPTAA
;
A
#
# COMPACT_ATOMS: atom_id res chain seq x y z
N MET A 1 -15.46 1.85 -35.69
CA MET A 1 -16.64 2.02 -34.83
C MET A 1 -17.18 3.43 -35.07
N LYS A 2 -18.41 3.59 -35.55
CA LYS A 2 -19.05 4.91 -35.63
C LYS A 2 -19.29 5.40 -34.22
N TYR A 3 -18.83 6.62 -33.93
CA TYR A 3 -19.13 7.32 -32.69
C TYR A 3 -20.64 7.64 -32.72
N GLU A 4 -21.45 6.78 -32.12
CA GLU A 4 -22.84 7.11 -31.83
C GLU A 4 -22.84 8.03 -30.61
N ASP A 5 -23.61 9.11 -30.65
CA ASP A 5 -23.78 10.00 -29.52
C ASP A 5 -24.21 9.17 -28.30
N PRO A 6 -23.56 9.37 -27.13
CA PRO A 6 -23.89 8.59 -25.96
C PRO A 6 -25.37 8.78 -25.62
N PRO A 7 -26.07 7.69 -25.23
CA PRO A 7 -27.47 7.79 -24.82
C PRO A 7 -27.62 8.82 -23.71
N SER A 8 -28.70 9.58 -23.76
CA SER A 8 -29.01 10.62 -22.78
C SER A 8 -29.25 9.99 -21.39
N GLY A 9 -28.40 10.31 -20.42
CA GLY A 9 -28.52 9.88 -19.02
C GLY A 9 -27.48 8.84 -18.59
N ALA A 10 -27.08 8.95 -17.32
CA ALA A 10 -26.06 8.09 -16.70
C ALA A 10 -26.45 6.62 -16.69
N HIS A 11 -27.71 6.33 -16.41
CA HIS A 11 -28.24 4.96 -16.39
C HIS A 11 -28.10 4.28 -17.75
N ALA A 12 -28.56 4.92 -18.83
CA ALA A 12 -28.52 4.35 -20.17
C ALA A 12 -27.07 4.12 -20.65
N ARG A 13 -26.17 5.04 -20.31
CA ARG A 13 -24.74 4.91 -20.62
C ARG A 13 -24.08 3.80 -19.79
N TYR A 14 -24.46 3.65 -18.52
CA TYR A 14 -24.00 2.55 -17.67
C TYR A 14 -24.38 1.20 -18.27
N GLU A 15 -25.64 1.00 -18.67
CA GLU A 15 -26.10 -0.26 -19.26
C GLU A 15 -25.39 -0.57 -20.60
N GLN A 16 -25.10 0.44 -21.40
CA GLN A 16 -24.31 0.25 -22.62
C GLN A 16 -22.89 -0.27 -22.34
N LEU A 17 -22.20 0.29 -21.35
CA LEU A 17 -20.85 -0.10 -20.99
C LEU A 17 -20.81 -1.39 -20.16
N ARG A 18 -21.91 -1.74 -19.51
CA ARG A 18 -22.05 -2.95 -18.68
C ARG A 18 -21.82 -4.22 -19.49
N THR A 19 -22.28 -4.28 -20.74
CA THR A 19 -22.18 -5.47 -21.59
C THR A 19 -20.74 -5.96 -21.72
N GLU A 20 -19.79 -5.04 -21.89
CA GLU A 20 -18.37 -5.38 -21.96
C GLU A 20 -17.82 -5.76 -20.57
N ARG A 21 -18.20 -5.01 -19.53
CA ARG A 21 -17.79 -5.26 -18.15
C ARG A 21 -18.18 -6.66 -17.68
N ASP A 22 -19.37 -7.13 -18.01
CA ASP A 22 -19.94 -8.39 -17.50
C ASP A 22 -19.08 -9.59 -17.88
N MET A 23 -18.44 -9.59 -19.06
CA MET A 23 -17.48 -10.64 -19.43
C MET A 23 -16.28 -10.74 -18.47
N PHE A 24 -15.79 -9.61 -18.00
CA PHE A 24 -14.70 -9.56 -17.00
C PHE A 24 -15.21 -9.86 -15.59
N LEU A 25 -16.44 -9.49 -15.28
CA LEU A 25 -17.09 -9.77 -14.02
C LEU A 25 -17.31 -11.28 -13.81
N ASP A 26 -17.71 -12.00 -14.84
CA ASP A 26 -17.90 -13.46 -14.78
C ASP A 26 -16.58 -14.18 -14.50
N ARG A 27 -15.49 -13.79 -15.18
CA ARG A 27 -14.14 -14.30 -14.88
C ARG A 27 -13.70 -13.96 -13.45
N ALA A 28 -14.00 -12.74 -12.98
CA ALA A 28 -13.71 -12.32 -11.62
C ALA A 28 -14.47 -13.14 -10.58
N ARG A 29 -15.73 -13.51 -10.86
CA ARG A 29 -16.55 -14.39 -10.01
C ARG A 29 -15.98 -15.82 -9.96
N GLU A 30 -15.56 -16.36 -11.08
CA GLU A 30 -14.88 -17.65 -11.15
C GLU A 30 -13.60 -17.65 -10.31
N SER A 31 -12.76 -16.62 -10.46
CA SER A 31 -11.54 -16.43 -9.69
C SER A 31 -11.83 -16.26 -8.18
N ALA A 32 -12.88 -15.50 -7.84
CA ALA A 32 -13.30 -15.31 -6.45
C ALA A 32 -13.81 -16.62 -5.83
N LYS A 33 -14.57 -17.44 -6.59
CA LYS A 33 -15.07 -18.74 -6.15
C LYS A 33 -13.94 -19.66 -5.72
N LEU A 34 -12.80 -19.63 -6.41
CA LEU A 34 -11.61 -20.45 -6.08
C LEU A 34 -10.73 -19.85 -4.99
N THR A 35 -10.96 -18.60 -4.57
CA THR A 35 -10.11 -17.90 -3.61
C THR A 35 -10.92 -17.33 -2.44
N ILE A 36 -11.47 -16.12 -2.62
CA ILE A 36 -12.27 -15.40 -1.61
C ILE A 36 -13.64 -15.05 -2.21
N PRO A 37 -14.63 -15.93 -2.10
CA PRO A 37 -15.95 -15.75 -2.74
C PRO A 37 -16.67 -14.45 -2.37
N SER A 38 -16.42 -13.92 -1.17
CA SER A 38 -17.04 -12.68 -0.68
C SER A 38 -16.54 -11.41 -1.36
N LEU A 39 -15.40 -11.45 -2.09
CA LEU A 39 -14.87 -10.26 -2.77
C LEU A 39 -15.72 -9.86 -3.99
N VAL A 40 -16.24 -10.84 -4.73
CA VAL A 40 -17.06 -10.59 -5.92
C VAL A 40 -18.32 -11.44 -5.82
N PRO A 41 -19.27 -11.05 -4.96
CA PRO A 41 -20.48 -11.83 -4.74
C PRO A 41 -21.37 -11.84 -6.00
N PRO A 42 -22.24 -12.84 -6.15
CA PRO A 42 -23.29 -12.86 -7.19
C PRO A 42 -24.21 -11.64 -7.08
N GLU A 43 -24.82 -11.21 -8.17
CA GLU A 43 -25.73 -10.04 -8.17
C GLU A 43 -26.94 -10.20 -7.24
N SER A 44 -27.41 -11.43 -7.05
CA SER A 44 -28.53 -11.77 -6.15
C SER A 44 -28.12 -11.86 -4.68
N HIS A 45 -26.83 -11.62 -4.34
CA HIS A 45 -26.36 -11.76 -2.97
C HIS A 45 -26.86 -10.61 -2.10
N ASN A 46 -27.66 -10.95 -1.10
CA ASN A 46 -28.27 -10.00 -0.14
C ASN A 46 -27.64 -10.06 1.26
N GLY A 47 -26.45 -10.63 1.39
CA GLY A 47 -25.75 -10.80 2.67
C GLY A 47 -26.21 -11.98 3.53
N SER A 48 -27.39 -12.56 3.26
CA SER A 48 -27.92 -13.74 3.97
C SER A 48 -27.74 -15.06 3.20
N ALA A 49 -27.37 -14.99 1.91
CA ALA A 49 -27.15 -16.19 1.10
C ALA A 49 -25.78 -16.81 1.39
N ASP A 50 -25.73 -18.13 1.48
CA ASP A 50 -24.47 -18.85 1.60
C ASP A 50 -23.63 -18.71 0.34
N LEU A 51 -22.39 -18.28 0.51
CA LEU A 51 -21.39 -18.26 -0.55
C LEU A 51 -20.76 -19.64 -0.69
N TYR A 52 -20.22 -19.94 -1.86
CA TYR A 52 -19.44 -21.15 -2.10
C TYR A 52 -18.31 -21.26 -1.07
N LYS A 53 -18.08 -22.48 -0.55
CA LYS A 53 -16.99 -22.77 0.40
C LYS A 53 -16.01 -23.71 -0.29
N PRO A 54 -14.83 -23.22 -0.72
CA PRO A 54 -13.83 -24.04 -1.37
C PRO A 54 -13.34 -25.19 -0.45
N PHE A 55 -13.07 -26.35 -1.02
CA PHE A 55 -12.43 -27.46 -0.32
C PHE A 55 -10.95 -27.22 -0.02
N GLN A 56 -10.31 -26.32 -0.78
CA GLN A 56 -8.94 -25.90 -0.56
C GLN A 56 -8.87 -24.48 0.06
N SER A 57 -7.87 -24.22 0.88
CA SER A 57 -7.64 -22.89 1.48
C SER A 57 -6.42 -22.17 0.89
N LEU A 58 -5.72 -22.79 -0.05
CA LEU A 58 -4.47 -22.27 -0.58
C LEU A 58 -4.68 -21.00 -1.39
N GLY A 59 -5.79 -20.93 -2.15
CA GLY A 59 -6.15 -19.74 -2.92
C GLY A 59 -6.37 -18.51 -2.04
N SER A 60 -7.17 -18.63 -0.97
CA SER A 60 -7.44 -17.51 -0.07
C SER A 60 -6.20 -17.07 0.72
N ARG A 61 -5.38 -18.03 1.18
CA ARG A 61 -4.10 -17.76 1.84
C ARG A 61 -3.11 -17.09 0.91
N GLY A 62 -3.05 -17.56 -0.33
CA GLY A 62 -2.18 -16.99 -1.38
C GLY A 62 -2.53 -15.53 -1.67
N VAL A 63 -3.81 -15.23 -1.92
CA VAL A 63 -4.28 -13.86 -2.16
C VAL A 63 -3.96 -12.96 -0.96
N SER A 64 -4.22 -13.42 0.26
CA SER A 64 -3.96 -12.62 1.46
C SER A 64 -2.45 -12.36 1.67
N ASN A 65 -1.60 -13.35 1.44
CA ASN A 65 -0.16 -13.21 1.54
C ASN A 65 0.40 -12.25 0.50
N LEU A 66 0.04 -12.42 -0.77
CA LEU A 66 0.49 -11.56 -1.86
C LEU A 66 0.01 -10.13 -1.67
N SER A 67 -1.25 -9.93 -1.22
CA SER A 67 -1.79 -8.61 -0.88
C SER A 67 -1.01 -7.93 0.24
N SER A 68 -0.63 -8.67 1.28
CA SER A 68 0.17 -8.14 2.40
C SER A 68 1.57 -7.72 1.94
N LYS A 69 2.22 -8.52 1.11
CA LYS A 69 3.53 -8.21 0.54
C LYS A 69 3.49 -6.99 -0.37
N LEU A 70 2.51 -6.91 -1.27
CA LEU A 70 2.30 -5.75 -2.13
C LEU A 70 1.99 -4.48 -1.33
N LEU A 71 1.15 -4.58 -0.29
CA LEU A 71 0.87 -3.45 0.58
C LEU A 71 2.14 -2.90 1.25
N MET A 72 2.99 -3.80 1.75
CA MET A 72 4.27 -3.40 2.37
C MET A 72 5.23 -2.76 1.37
N ALA A 73 5.25 -3.25 0.14
CA ALA A 73 6.10 -2.70 -0.91
C ALA A 73 5.59 -1.34 -1.43
N LEU A 74 4.25 -1.20 -1.60
CA LEU A 74 3.64 0.03 -2.11
C LEU A 74 3.51 1.11 -1.03
N PHE A 75 3.09 0.74 0.17
CA PHE A 75 2.84 1.65 1.30
C PHE A 75 3.59 1.16 2.55
N PRO A 76 4.92 1.28 2.57
CA PRO A 76 5.71 0.84 3.71
C PRO A 76 5.32 1.60 4.98
N PRO A 77 5.38 0.97 6.17
CA PRO A 77 5.20 1.68 7.43
C PRO A 77 6.40 2.61 7.69
N ASN A 78 6.14 3.75 8.30
CA ASN A 78 7.17 4.69 8.77
C ASN A 78 8.12 5.27 7.69
N THR A 79 7.84 5.02 6.41
CA THR A 79 8.65 5.53 5.30
C THR A 79 7.74 6.14 4.23
N PRO A 80 7.95 7.39 3.82
CA PRO A 80 7.16 7.99 2.76
C PRO A 80 7.27 7.18 1.45
N PRO A 81 6.14 6.86 0.78
CA PRO A 81 6.15 6.10 -0.47
C PRO A 81 6.64 6.93 -1.67
N PHE A 82 6.84 8.23 -1.47
CA PHE A 82 7.28 9.17 -2.51
C PHE A 82 8.31 10.14 -1.95
N ARG A 83 9.00 10.82 -2.85
CA ARG A 83 9.81 12.01 -2.55
C ARG A 83 9.53 13.10 -3.54
N TRP A 84 9.78 14.32 -3.10
CA TRP A 84 9.78 15.45 -3.99
C TRP A 84 11.04 15.42 -4.86
N LYS A 85 10.86 15.44 -6.18
CA LYS A 85 11.95 15.69 -7.14
C LYS A 85 11.81 17.11 -7.67
N MET A 86 12.92 17.79 -7.72
CA MET A 86 13.06 19.09 -8.35
C MET A 86 13.81 18.93 -9.68
N ASP A 87 13.52 19.78 -10.64
CA ASP A 87 14.26 19.80 -11.89
C ASP A 87 15.66 20.38 -11.63
N ASP A 88 16.71 19.61 -11.93
CA ASP A 88 18.10 19.97 -11.60
C ASP A 88 18.52 21.29 -12.27
N LEU A 89 18.01 21.59 -13.47
CA LEU A 89 18.31 22.83 -14.20
C LEU A 89 17.75 24.09 -13.50
N GLU A 90 16.56 24.00 -12.92
CA GLU A 90 15.97 25.11 -12.18
C GLU A 90 16.57 25.25 -10.78
N LEU A 91 17.01 24.13 -10.19
CA LEU A 91 17.71 24.12 -8.92
C LEU A 91 19.08 24.84 -9.04
N GLU A 92 19.85 24.57 -10.09
CA GLU A 92 21.15 25.22 -10.32
C GLU A 92 21.00 26.72 -10.57
N ALA A 93 19.95 27.14 -11.28
CA ALA A 93 19.66 28.55 -11.52
C ALA A 93 19.32 29.33 -10.23
N GLN A 94 18.63 28.71 -9.29
CA GLN A 94 18.25 29.31 -8.00
C GLN A 94 19.30 29.11 -6.91
N ALA A 95 19.99 27.97 -6.87
CA ALA A 95 21.07 27.70 -5.91
C ALA A 95 22.34 28.50 -6.13
N SER A 96 22.56 28.98 -7.35
CA SER A 96 23.66 29.92 -7.64
C SER A 96 23.44 31.30 -6.99
N ALA A 97 22.19 31.63 -6.61
CA ALA A 97 21.85 32.89 -5.95
C ALA A 97 21.92 32.82 -4.41
N ASP A 98 21.61 31.64 -3.80
CA ASP A 98 21.65 31.49 -2.34
C ASP A 98 21.87 30.03 -1.91
N LYS A 99 23.02 29.75 -1.29
CA LYS A 99 23.34 28.40 -0.75
C LYS A 99 22.40 27.97 0.41
N ALA A 100 21.90 28.93 1.20
CA ALA A 100 20.97 28.66 2.29
C ALA A 100 19.59 28.25 1.77
N PHE A 101 19.19 28.72 0.60
CA PHE A 101 17.91 28.39 -0.03
C PHE A 101 17.75 26.88 -0.27
N LYS A 102 18.80 26.22 -0.77
CA LYS A 102 18.77 24.76 -1.04
C LYS A 102 18.53 23.95 0.23
N THR A 103 19.23 24.28 1.31
CA THR A 103 19.12 23.57 2.60
C THR A 103 17.72 23.75 3.22
N ASN A 104 17.22 24.99 3.24
CA ASN A 104 15.89 25.30 3.76
C ASN A 104 14.77 24.64 2.94
N LEU A 105 14.96 24.50 1.65
CA LEU A 105 14.02 23.85 0.75
C LEU A 105 14.00 22.34 0.98
N ASP A 106 15.16 21.69 1.07
CA ASP A 106 15.26 20.25 1.34
C ASP A 106 14.61 19.89 2.68
N GLU A 107 14.77 20.71 3.72
CA GLU A 107 14.08 20.54 5.00
C GLU A 107 12.56 20.70 4.88
N ALA A 108 12.10 21.70 4.14
CA ALA A 108 10.67 21.93 3.91
C ALA A 108 10.02 20.77 3.14
N LEU A 109 10.73 20.23 2.13
CA LEU A 109 10.29 19.08 1.35
C LEU A 109 10.24 17.80 2.21
N ALA A 110 11.28 17.53 3.00
CA ALA A 110 11.31 16.39 3.92
C ALA A 110 10.21 16.47 4.98
N LYS A 111 9.90 17.68 5.49
CA LYS A 111 8.78 17.91 6.39
C LYS A 111 7.44 17.63 5.71
N GLY A 112 7.29 18.05 4.44
CA GLY A 112 6.10 17.77 3.63
C GLY A 112 5.89 16.27 3.42
N GLU A 113 6.94 15.51 3.12
CA GLU A 113 6.90 14.05 2.97
C GLU A 113 6.39 13.37 4.26
N ARG A 114 6.90 13.79 5.43
CA ARG A 114 6.44 13.29 6.73
C ARG A 114 4.98 13.61 7.04
N ILE A 115 4.50 14.80 6.65
CA ILE A 115 3.09 15.18 6.83
C ILE A 115 2.17 14.27 6.00
N VAL A 116 2.53 13.99 4.75
CA VAL A 116 1.76 13.08 3.89
C VAL A 116 1.80 11.64 4.43
N GLN A 117 2.96 11.18 4.90
CA GLN A 117 3.09 9.87 5.55
C GLN A 117 2.18 9.75 6.77
N SER A 118 2.19 10.74 7.65
CA SER A 118 1.29 10.77 8.81
C SER A 118 -0.18 10.76 8.41
N GLU A 119 -0.57 11.42 7.32
CA GLU A 119 -1.94 11.38 6.80
C GLU A 119 -2.29 9.97 6.28
N ILE A 120 -1.38 9.26 5.60
CA ILE A 120 -1.58 7.87 5.15
C ILE A 120 -1.85 6.95 6.35
N GLU A 121 -1.12 7.13 7.44
CA GLU A 121 -1.25 6.31 8.65
C GLU A 121 -2.54 6.62 9.42
N THR A 122 -2.88 7.90 9.57
CA THR A 122 -4.03 8.32 10.36
C THR A 122 -5.38 8.13 9.65
N THR A 123 -5.42 8.09 8.32
CA THR A 123 -6.68 8.00 7.55
C THR A 123 -7.01 6.57 7.08
N HIS A 124 -6.39 5.55 7.65
CA HIS A 124 -6.64 4.12 7.34
C HIS A 124 -6.43 3.75 5.85
N ILE A 125 -5.69 4.55 5.09
CA ILE A 125 -5.44 4.31 3.67
C ILE A 125 -4.81 2.93 3.43
N ARG A 126 -3.93 2.46 4.33
CA ARG A 126 -3.31 1.14 4.21
C ARG A 126 -4.32 0.00 4.29
N THR A 127 -5.32 0.11 5.16
CA THR A 127 -6.39 -0.91 5.28
C THR A 127 -7.23 -0.97 4.00
N ASP A 128 -7.61 0.20 3.48
CA ASP A 128 -8.43 0.28 2.28
C ASP A 128 -7.61 -0.10 1.02
N ALA A 129 -6.31 0.22 0.98
CA ALA A 129 -5.40 -0.23 -0.07
C ALA A 129 -5.22 -1.76 -0.05
N PHE A 130 -5.18 -2.38 1.13
CA PHE A 130 -5.12 -3.84 1.25
C PHE A 130 -6.35 -4.51 0.62
N GLU A 131 -7.53 -3.95 0.86
CA GLU A 131 -8.78 -4.41 0.23
C GLU A 131 -8.73 -4.22 -1.29
N ALA A 132 -8.31 -3.04 -1.77
CA ALA A 132 -8.18 -2.75 -3.19
C ALA A 132 -7.19 -3.72 -3.88
N ILE A 133 -6.07 -4.04 -3.25
CA ILE A 133 -5.08 -4.99 -3.78
C ILE A 133 -5.67 -6.41 -3.88
N LYS A 134 -6.47 -6.86 -2.91
CA LYS A 134 -7.17 -8.15 -3.02
C LYS A 134 -8.09 -8.19 -4.23
N HIS A 135 -8.87 -7.14 -4.48
CA HIS A 135 -9.71 -7.04 -5.67
C HIS A 135 -8.88 -7.07 -6.96
N LEU A 136 -7.74 -6.40 -6.99
CA LEU A 136 -6.83 -6.42 -8.15
C LEU A 136 -6.28 -7.81 -8.41
N ILE A 137 -5.83 -8.53 -7.40
CA ILE A 137 -5.29 -9.89 -7.55
C ILE A 137 -6.38 -10.86 -8.05
N VAL A 138 -7.59 -10.76 -7.49
CA VAL A 138 -8.69 -11.71 -7.79
C VAL A 138 -9.45 -11.32 -9.06
N ALA A 139 -9.93 -10.07 -9.12
CA ALA A 139 -10.81 -9.58 -10.19
C ALA A 139 -10.07 -8.83 -11.30
N GLY A 140 -8.79 -8.48 -11.08
CA GLY A 140 -8.01 -7.69 -12.03
C GLY A 140 -8.39 -6.21 -12.10
N ASN A 141 -9.47 -5.80 -11.41
CA ASN A 141 -10.07 -4.48 -11.52
C ASN A 141 -10.64 -4.03 -10.18
N VAL A 142 -10.45 -2.75 -9.85
CA VAL A 142 -11.06 -2.10 -8.68
C VAL A 142 -11.20 -0.61 -8.93
N LEU A 143 -12.28 0.00 -8.47
CA LEU A 143 -12.40 1.46 -8.43
C LEU A 143 -12.14 1.94 -7.02
N VAL A 144 -11.17 2.85 -6.88
CA VAL A 144 -10.85 3.50 -5.61
C VAL A 144 -11.32 4.94 -5.67
N HIS A 145 -12.01 5.39 -4.64
CA HIS A 145 -12.41 6.79 -4.47
C HIS A 145 -11.83 7.36 -3.18
N LYS A 146 -10.98 8.38 -3.29
CA LYS A 146 -10.41 9.10 -2.14
C LYS A 146 -10.94 10.53 -2.08
N PRO A 147 -12.05 10.77 -1.34
CA PRO A 147 -12.56 12.11 -1.09
C PRO A 147 -11.54 12.95 -0.33
N LYS A 148 -11.64 14.29 -0.43
CA LYS A 148 -10.71 15.22 0.24
C LYS A 148 -10.73 15.12 1.77
N LYS A 149 -11.88 14.84 2.38
CA LYS A 149 -12.04 14.85 3.84
C LYS A 149 -12.33 13.47 4.43
N ASP A 150 -12.90 12.56 3.62
CA ASP A 150 -13.38 11.28 4.10
C ASP A 150 -12.36 10.15 3.87
N ARG A 151 -12.65 9.00 4.47
CA ARG A 151 -11.93 7.75 4.25
C ARG A 151 -11.96 7.33 2.77
N MET A 152 -10.94 6.64 2.33
CA MET A 152 -10.89 6.01 1.02
C MET A 152 -11.99 4.93 0.93
N ARG A 153 -12.64 4.82 -0.24
CA ARG A 153 -13.67 3.82 -0.51
C ARG A 153 -13.20 2.92 -1.64
N VAL A 154 -13.50 1.64 -1.52
CA VAL A 154 -13.14 0.61 -2.51
C VAL A 154 -14.42 0.05 -3.09
N TYR A 155 -14.53 0.03 -4.42
CA TYR A 155 -15.69 -0.46 -5.13
C TYR A 155 -15.30 -1.65 -6.01
N HIS A 156 -16.00 -2.76 -5.85
CA HIS A 156 -15.77 -3.96 -6.66
C HIS A 156 -16.31 -3.81 -8.08
N LEU A 157 -15.84 -4.64 -8.99
CA LEU A 157 -16.10 -4.52 -10.43
C LEU A 157 -17.59 -4.50 -10.81
N SER A 158 -18.48 -5.10 -10.04
CA SER A 158 -19.92 -5.09 -10.32
C SER A 158 -20.59 -3.73 -10.15
N GLN A 159 -19.96 -2.79 -9.42
CA GLN A 159 -20.53 -1.50 -9.07
C GLN A 159 -20.21 -0.38 -10.07
N TYR A 160 -19.25 -0.57 -10.97
CA TYR A 160 -18.83 0.49 -11.88
C TYR A 160 -18.55 -0.02 -13.29
N VAL A 161 -18.52 0.90 -14.22
CA VAL A 161 -18.11 0.69 -15.61
C VAL A 161 -17.08 1.74 -16.01
N VAL A 162 -16.16 1.37 -16.89
CA VAL A 162 -15.07 2.24 -17.37
C VAL A 162 -15.02 2.20 -18.90
N PHE A 163 -14.76 3.36 -19.49
CA PHE A 163 -14.42 3.49 -20.90
C PHE A 163 -13.05 4.15 -21.03
N ARG A 164 -12.19 3.58 -21.87
CA ARG A 164 -10.80 4.01 -22.05
C ARG A 164 -10.49 4.29 -23.52
N ASP A 165 -9.44 5.07 -23.76
CA ASP A 165 -8.87 5.23 -25.09
C ASP A 165 -8.00 4.02 -25.48
N VAL A 166 -7.52 4.02 -26.74
CA VAL A 166 -6.63 2.96 -27.27
C VAL A 166 -5.31 2.86 -26.48
N SER A 167 -4.86 3.97 -25.88
CA SER A 167 -3.66 4.01 -25.02
C SER A 167 -3.94 3.50 -23.62
N GLY A 168 -5.21 3.24 -23.27
CA GLY A 168 -5.67 2.77 -21.97
C GLY A 168 -5.89 3.88 -20.94
N ASN A 169 -5.90 5.16 -21.33
CA ASN A 169 -6.26 6.26 -20.45
C ASN A 169 -7.77 6.27 -20.20
N MET A 170 -8.18 6.57 -18.98
CA MET A 170 -9.58 6.72 -18.62
C MET A 170 -10.19 7.91 -19.38
N LEU A 171 -11.34 7.70 -20.01
CA LEU A 171 -12.17 8.74 -20.63
C LEU A 171 -13.46 8.96 -19.85
N GLU A 172 -14.06 7.88 -19.35
CA GLU A 172 -15.33 7.91 -18.64
C GLU A 172 -15.38 6.77 -17.61
N THR A 173 -15.95 7.04 -16.45
CA THR A 173 -16.26 6.05 -15.41
C THR A 173 -17.63 6.38 -14.84
N ILE A 174 -18.50 5.36 -14.71
CA ILE A 174 -19.80 5.51 -14.07
C ILE A 174 -19.88 4.51 -12.93
N LEU A 175 -20.07 5.02 -11.72
CA LEU A 175 -20.28 4.25 -10.51
C LEU A 175 -21.78 4.15 -10.23
N LYS A 176 -22.25 2.95 -9.92
CA LYS A 176 -23.60 2.66 -9.47
C LYS A 176 -23.58 2.29 -7.99
N GLU A 177 -24.23 3.07 -7.15
CA GLU A 177 -24.40 2.82 -5.72
C GLU A 177 -25.88 2.65 -5.39
N THR A 178 -26.22 1.62 -4.63
CA THR A 178 -27.58 1.46 -4.13
C THR A 178 -27.67 2.09 -2.74
N VAL A 179 -28.38 3.20 -2.64
CA VAL A 179 -28.43 4.05 -1.44
C VAL A 179 -29.85 4.10 -0.85
N ALA A 180 -29.94 4.29 0.45
CA ALA A 180 -31.22 4.58 1.08
C ALA A 180 -31.69 6.00 0.69
N PRO A 181 -32.98 6.24 0.47
CA PRO A 181 -33.51 7.58 0.12
C PRO A 181 -33.08 8.68 1.09
N ALA A 182 -32.93 8.36 2.36
CA ALA A 182 -32.46 9.27 3.39
C ALA A 182 -31.05 9.82 3.15
N ALA A 183 -30.23 9.10 2.37
CA ALA A 183 -28.88 9.55 2.02
C ALA A 183 -28.87 10.58 0.87
N LEU A 184 -29.99 10.75 0.17
CA LEU A 184 -30.13 11.76 -0.88
C LEU A 184 -30.40 13.14 -0.28
N PRO A 185 -30.00 14.24 -0.98
CA PRO A 185 -30.42 15.58 -0.63
C PRO A 185 -31.96 15.66 -0.58
N GLU A 186 -32.50 16.46 0.33
CA GLU A 186 -33.94 16.51 0.65
C GLU A 186 -34.81 16.73 -0.58
N ALA A 187 -34.39 17.59 -1.50
CA ALA A 187 -35.10 17.91 -2.73
C ALA A 187 -35.29 16.68 -3.67
N TYR A 188 -34.50 15.63 -3.52
CA TYR A 188 -34.51 14.45 -4.38
C TYR A 188 -35.07 13.18 -3.70
N ARG A 189 -35.43 13.25 -2.41
CA ARG A 189 -36.01 12.12 -1.65
C ARG A 189 -37.35 11.67 -2.20
N THR A 190 -38.15 12.61 -2.71
CA THR A 190 -39.45 12.33 -3.34
C THR A 190 -39.32 11.46 -4.60
N LEU A 191 -38.14 11.43 -5.25
CA LEU A 191 -37.90 10.52 -6.38
C LEU A 191 -37.92 9.04 -5.96
N ALA A 192 -37.73 8.74 -4.69
CA ALA A 192 -37.82 7.39 -4.14
C ALA A 192 -39.26 6.95 -3.81
N GLU A 193 -40.23 7.87 -3.84
CA GLU A 193 -41.64 7.56 -3.65
C GLU A 193 -42.16 6.89 -4.92
N GLY A 194 -42.56 5.63 -4.80
CA GLY A 194 -43.15 4.86 -5.88
C GLY A 194 -44.56 5.39 -6.22
N LYS A 195 -45.09 5.00 -7.39
CA LYS A 195 -46.43 5.37 -7.88
C LYS A 195 -47.58 4.91 -6.97
N THR A 196 -47.29 4.02 -6.01
CA THR A 196 -48.25 3.39 -5.07
C THR A 196 -48.09 3.85 -3.62
N ASN A 197 -47.52 5.03 -3.34
CA ASN A 197 -47.22 5.53 -1.99
C ASN A 197 -46.31 4.61 -1.13
N GLU A 198 -45.71 3.57 -1.71
CA GLU A 198 -44.68 2.79 -1.06
C GLU A 198 -43.32 3.45 -1.32
N VAL A 199 -42.62 3.83 -0.26
CA VAL A 199 -41.25 4.38 -0.35
C VAL A 199 -40.31 3.20 -0.67
N GLU A 200 -39.63 3.27 -1.79
CA GLU A 200 -38.59 2.29 -2.13
C GLU A 200 -37.53 2.26 -1.01
N ARG A 201 -37.16 1.05 -0.56
CA ARG A 201 -36.16 0.89 0.49
C ARG A 201 -34.78 1.39 0.06
N THR A 202 -34.48 1.28 -1.22
CA THR A 202 -33.20 1.69 -1.82
C THR A 202 -33.42 2.21 -3.23
N VAL A 203 -32.59 3.14 -3.66
CA VAL A 203 -32.56 3.70 -5.02
C VAL A 203 -31.14 3.65 -5.58
N ASP A 204 -31.05 3.49 -6.89
CA ASP A 204 -29.77 3.50 -7.59
C ASP A 204 -29.31 4.93 -7.86
N LEU A 205 -28.14 5.27 -7.33
CA LEU A 205 -27.43 6.53 -7.54
C LEU A 205 -26.28 6.27 -8.52
N PHE A 206 -26.28 7.01 -9.63
CA PHE A 206 -25.20 6.95 -10.63
C PHE A 206 -24.28 8.16 -10.47
N THR A 207 -22.98 7.92 -10.28
CA THR A 207 -21.95 8.96 -10.29
C THR A 207 -21.17 8.88 -11.59
N CYS A 208 -21.33 9.90 -12.44
CA CYS A 208 -20.62 10.01 -13.72
C CYS A 208 -19.35 10.83 -13.56
N ILE A 209 -18.24 10.29 -14.03
CA ILE A 209 -16.93 10.94 -14.09
C ILE A 209 -16.50 10.91 -15.57
N LYS A 210 -16.45 12.05 -16.23
CA LYS A 210 -16.15 12.15 -17.66
C LYS A 210 -15.06 13.19 -17.91
N LEU A 211 -14.09 12.82 -18.76
CA LEU A 211 -13.05 13.75 -19.21
C LEU A 211 -13.68 14.88 -20.03
N ALA A 212 -13.41 16.13 -19.66
CA ALA A 212 -13.92 17.28 -20.37
C ALA A 212 -13.35 17.38 -21.80
N PRO A 213 -14.09 17.94 -22.76
CA PRO A 213 -13.55 18.27 -24.07
C PRO A 213 -12.28 19.11 -23.92
N GLY A 214 -11.17 18.67 -24.51
CA GLY A 214 -9.85 19.30 -24.32
C GLY A 214 -8.92 18.62 -23.31
N GLY A 215 -9.38 17.62 -22.57
CA GLY A 215 -8.54 16.70 -21.80
C GLY A 215 -7.84 17.28 -20.56
N LYS A 216 -8.25 18.47 -20.09
CA LYS A 216 -7.58 19.19 -18.97
C LYS A 216 -8.25 19.00 -17.60
N SER A 217 -9.54 18.63 -17.59
CA SER A 217 -10.33 18.49 -16.36
C SER A 217 -11.31 17.33 -16.45
N TRP A 218 -11.74 16.84 -15.30
CA TRP A 218 -12.82 15.87 -15.13
C TRP A 218 -14.09 16.59 -14.72
N ASN A 219 -15.20 16.30 -15.42
CA ASN A 219 -16.53 16.73 -15.04
C ASN A 219 -17.22 15.60 -14.29
N ILE A 220 -17.86 15.92 -13.18
CA ILE A 220 -18.53 14.97 -12.31
C ILE A 220 -19.94 15.44 -12.03
N HIS A 221 -20.88 14.50 -12.06
CA HIS A 221 -22.26 14.72 -11.63
C HIS A 221 -22.89 13.41 -11.16
N GLN A 222 -23.97 13.53 -10.41
CA GLN A 222 -24.76 12.40 -9.94
C GLN A 222 -26.18 12.45 -10.49
N GLU A 223 -26.75 11.28 -10.78
CA GLU A 223 -28.11 11.11 -11.27
C GLU A 223 -28.84 10.03 -10.46
N VAL A 224 -30.12 10.27 -10.19
CA VAL A 224 -31.07 9.33 -9.58
C VAL A 224 -32.30 9.25 -10.46
N LYS A 225 -32.68 8.04 -10.92
CA LYS A 225 -33.84 7.82 -11.82
C LYS A 225 -33.86 8.78 -13.03
N GLY A 226 -32.70 9.11 -13.60
CA GLY A 226 -32.57 10.03 -14.74
C GLY A 226 -32.66 11.51 -14.40
N VAL A 227 -32.74 11.86 -13.11
CA VAL A 227 -32.75 13.26 -12.66
C VAL A 227 -31.38 13.63 -12.14
N LEU A 228 -30.82 14.71 -12.70
CA LEU A 228 -29.52 15.25 -12.32
C LEU A 228 -29.58 15.93 -10.95
N ILE A 229 -28.71 15.53 -10.03
CA ILE A 229 -28.52 16.18 -8.73
C ILE A 229 -27.59 17.39 -8.92
N ARG A 230 -28.16 18.60 -8.90
CA ARG A 230 -27.42 19.84 -9.23
C ARG A 230 -26.27 20.12 -8.26
N GLU A 231 -26.42 19.78 -6.99
CA GLU A 231 -25.41 19.99 -5.94
C GLU A 231 -24.18 19.06 -6.11
N SER A 232 -24.31 18.01 -6.93
CA SER A 232 -23.23 17.06 -7.19
C SER A 232 -22.31 17.49 -8.33
N ILE A 233 -22.67 18.54 -9.08
CA ILE A 233 -21.88 18.99 -10.22
C ILE A 233 -20.56 19.56 -9.72
N GLY A 234 -19.46 18.98 -10.20
CA GLY A 234 -18.12 19.39 -9.84
C GLY A 234 -17.11 19.17 -10.96
N SER A 235 -15.93 19.75 -10.78
CA SER A 235 -14.82 19.49 -11.68
C SER A 235 -13.51 19.32 -10.91
N TYR A 236 -12.60 18.51 -11.46
CA TYR A 236 -11.27 18.28 -10.92
C TYR A 236 -10.23 18.46 -12.02
N LYS A 237 -9.04 18.93 -11.67
CA LYS A 237 -7.87 18.92 -12.59
C LYS A 237 -7.56 17.48 -13.01
N LYS A 238 -7.00 17.29 -14.21
CA LYS A 238 -6.71 15.95 -14.77
C LYS A 238 -5.93 15.06 -13.79
N ASP A 239 -4.91 15.60 -13.13
CA ASP A 239 -3.99 14.86 -12.25
C ASP A 239 -4.51 14.69 -10.81
N ARG A 240 -5.70 15.22 -10.50
CA ARG A 240 -6.26 15.27 -9.15
C ARG A 240 -7.68 14.69 -9.07
N CYS A 241 -8.00 13.79 -10.00
CA CYS A 241 -9.27 13.06 -9.97
C CYS A 241 -9.29 12.11 -8.77
N PRO A 242 -10.27 12.20 -7.87
CA PRO A 242 -10.32 11.33 -6.70
C PRO A 242 -10.84 9.91 -6.98
N TRP A 243 -11.26 9.61 -8.21
CA TRP A 243 -11.69 8.30 -8.67
C TRP A 243 -10.60 7.66 -9.51
N LEU A 244 -10.06 6.52 -9.05
CA LEU A 244 -8.96 5.78 -9.66
C LEU A 244 -9.45 4.39 -10.07
N PRO A 245 -9.84 4.16 -11.33
CA PRO A 245 -10.14 2.82 -11.83
C PRO A 245 -8.84 2.09 -12.13
N LEU A 246 -8.42 1.23 -11.21
CA LEU A 246 -7.17 0.49 -11.25
C LEU A 246 -7.31 -0.82 -12.02
N ARG A 247 -6.20 -1.27 -12.60
CA ARG A 247 -6.07 -2.57 -13.29
C ARG A 247 -4.84 -3.31 -12.78
N TRP A 248 -4.94 -4.64 -12.72
CA TRP A 248 -3.79 -5.48 -12.44
C TRP A 248 -2.86 -5.58 -13.65
N THR A 249 -3.40 -6.00 -14.80
CA THR A 249 -2.67 -6.02 -16.08
C THR A 249 -3.28 -5.03 -17.05
N LYS A 250 -2.44 -4.42 -17.88
CA LYS A 250 -2.86 -3.52 -18.95
C LYS A 250 -2.69 -4.22 -20.29
N ILE A 251 -3.80 -4.53 -20.95
CA ILE A 251 -3.82 -5.06 -22.32
C ILE A 251 -4.30 -3.93 -23.24
N GLN A 252 -3.59 -3.74 -24.35
CA GLN A 252 -3.94 -2.69 -25.30
C GLN A 252 -5.29 -2.97 -25.94
N GLY A 253 -6.18 -1.97 -25.94
CA GLY A 253 -7.53 -2.07 -26.50
C GLY A 253 -8.57 -2.65 -25.56
N GLU A 254 -8.20 -3.13 -24.36
CA GLU A 254 -9.15 -3.58 -23.34
C GLU A 254 -9.43 -2.46 -22.32
N ASN A 255 -10.70 -2.27 -21.95
CA ASN A 255 -11.13 -1.31 -20.93
C ASN A 255 -10.83 -1.81 -19.51
N TYR A 256 -10.74 -3.12 -19.32
CA TYR A 256 -10.56 -3.79 -18.05
C TYR A 256 -9.28 -4.61 -18.03
N GLY A 257 -8.70 -4.82 -16.85
CA GLY A 257 -7.56 -5.69 -16.63
C GLY A 257 -7.97 -7.12 -16.29
N ARG A 258 -7.00 -8.02 -16.27
CA ARG A 258 -7.17 -9.42 -15.85
C ARG A 258 -6.52 -9.65 -14.49
N GLY A 259 -7.14 -10.49 -13.66
CA GLY A 259 -6.63 -10.81 -12.34
C GLY A 259 -5.47 -11.81 -12.38
N TYR A 260 -4.61 -11.75 -11.38
CA TYR A 260 -3.53 -12.73 -11.24
C TYR A 260 -4.05 -14.16 -11.00
N VAL A 261 -5.16 -14.28 -10.29
CA VAL A 261 -5.83 -15.57 -10.04
C VAL A 261 -6.32 -16.20 -11.35
N GLU A 262 -6.69 -15.40 -12.37
CA GLU A 262 -7.12 -15.91 -13.68
C GLU A 262 -6.00 -16.72 -14.34
N GLU A 263 -4.72 -16.31 -14.20
CA GLU A 263 -3.56 -17.01 -14.72
C GLU A 263 -3.33 -18.37 -14.04
N LEU A 264 -3.74 -18.49 -12.78
CA LEU A 264 -3.59 -19.69 -11.95
C LEU A 264 -4.88 -20.52 -11.88
N SER A 265 -5.92 -20.13 -12.61
CA SER A 265 -7.26 -20.73 -12.52
C SER A 265 -7.26 -22.24 -12.79
N GLY A 266 -6.48 -22.72 -13.75
CA GLY A 266 -6.37 -24.13 -14.08
C GLY A 266 -5.81 -24.98 -12.93
N ASP A 267 -4.73 -24.50 -12.29
CA ASP A 267 -4.15 -25.18 -11.14
C ASP A 267 -5.08 -25.14 -9.92
N LEU A 268 -5.73 -23.99 -9.67
CA LEU A 268 -6.69 -23.84 -8.58
C LEU A 268 -7.93 -24.71 -8.76
N GLN A 269 -8.49 -24.81 -9.98
CA GLN A 269 -9.61 -25.69 -10.29
C GLN A 269 -9.25 -27.17 -10.13
N SER A 270 -8.04 -27.56 -10.60
CA SER A 270 -7.53 -28.91 -10.44
C SER A 270 -7.34 -29.27 -8.97
N LEU A 271 -6.76 -28.34 -8.19
CA LEU A 271 -6.58 -28.51 -6.75
C LEU A 271 -7.93 -28.67 -6.03
N GLU A 272 -8.91 -27.83 -6.37
CA GLU A 272 -10.26 -27.86 -5.81
C GLU A 272 -10.94 -29.21 -6.07
N GLY A 273 -10.97 -29.65 -7.33
CA GLY A 273 -11.61 -30.90 -7.71
C GLY A 273 -10.94 -32.14 -7.10
N LEU A 274 -9.59 -32.17 -7.06
CA LEU A 274 -8.86 -33.27 -6.43
C LEU A 274 -9.05 -33.29 -4.92
N GLN A 275 -9.04 -32.13 -4.28
CA GLN A 275 -9.28 -32.01 -2.84
C GLN A 275 -10.69 -32.45 -2.46
N GLN A 276 -11.70 -32.02 -3.23
CA GLN A 276 -13.08 -32.47 -3.07
C GLN A 276 -13.18 -33.98 -3.20
N SER A 277 -12.62 -34.54 -4.29
CA SER A 277 -12.65 -35.99 -4.56
C SER A 277 -11.97 -36.80 -3.45
N LEU A 278 -10.84 -36.28 -2.92
CA LEU A 278 -10.12 -36.93 -1.82
C LEU A 278 -10.95 -36.93 -0.52
N VAL A 279 -11.57 -35.79 -0.18
CA VAL A 279 -12.40 -35.67 1.04
C VAL A 279 -13.65 -36.56 0.95
N GLU A 280 -14.39 -36.47 -0.17
CA GLU A 280 -15.61 -37.26 -0.39
C GLU A 280 -15.28 -38.78 -0.49
N GLY A 281 -14.22 -39.11 -1.23
CA GLY A 281 -13.75 -40.50 -1.36
C GLY A 281 -13.29 -41.09 -0.03
N SER A 282 -12.56 -40.29 0.78
CA SER A 282 -12.15 -40.71 2.13
C SER A 282 -13.36 -40.91 3.06
N ALA A 283 -14.36 -40.02 2.99
CA ALA A 283 -15.59 -40.14 3.74
C ALA A 283 -16.41 -41.40 3.32
N ALA A 284 -16.42 -41.71 2.02
CA ALA A 284 -17.06 -42.94 1.51
C ALA A 284 -16.28 -44.20 1.93
N ALA A 285 -14.93 -44.15 1.87
CA ALA A 285 -14.08 -45.28 2.29
C ALA A 285 -14.17 -45.57 3.79
N ALA A 286 -14.43 -44.54 4.61
CA ALA A 286 -14.64 -44.70 6.05
C ALA A 286 -15.97 -45.39 6.39
N LYS A 287 -16.93 -45.50 5.46
CA LYS A 287 -18.20 -46.22 5.65
C LYS A 287 -17.94 -47.71 5.39
N VAL A 288 -17.99 -48.50 6.44
CA VAL A 288 -17.96 -49.97 6.36
C VAL A 288 -19.39 -50.47 6.36
N LEU A 289 -19.80 -51.14 5.28
CA LEU A 289 -21.10 -51.80 5.20
C LEU A 289 -20.90 -53.32 5.26
N PHE A 290 -21.59 -53.95 6.19
CA PHE A 290 -21.64 -55.40 6.27
C PHE A 290 -22.84 -55.90 5.46
N LEU A 291 -22.58 -56.67 4.42
CA LEU A 291 -23.62 -57.35 3.66
C LEU A 291 -23.80 -58.74 4.23
N VAL A 292 -25.02 -59.09 4.61
CA VAL A 292 -25.36 -60.41 5.10
C VAL A 292 -26.20 -61.12 4.04
N ASN A 293 -25.84 -62.35 3.71
CA ASN A 293 -26.56 -63.15 2.75
C ASN A 293 -28.00 -63.44 3.27
N PRO A 294 -29.04 -62.99 2.53
CA PRO A 294 -30.42 -63.16 3.00
C PRO A 294 -30.86 -64.65 3.09
N ASN A 295 -30.17 -65.55 2.40
CA ASN A 295 -30.42 -67.00 2.42
C ASN A 295 -29.45 -67.74 3.36
N GLY A 296 -28.60 -67.03 4.10
CA GLY A 296 -27.68 -67.62 5.07
C GLY A 296 -28.30 -67.87 6.43
N ASN A 297 -27.60 -68.67 7.23
CA ASN A 297 -28.04 -68.97 8.61
C ASN A 297 -27.61 -67.89 9.63
N THR A 298 -27.00 -66.84 9.21
CA THR A 298 -26.43 -65.77 10.07
C THR A 298 -27.45 -64.64 10.29
N SER A 299 -27.85 -64.44 11.55
CA SER A 299 -28.81 -63.40 11.91
C SER A 299 -28.13 -62.03 12.05
N VAL A 300 -28.60 -61.04 11.28
CA VAL A 300 -28.11 -59.64 11.34
C VAL A 300 -28.34 -59.04 12.74
N GLN A 301 -29.50 -59.38 13.35
CA GLN A 301 -29.88 -58.82 14.66
C GLN A 301 -28.99 -59.36 15.79
N ASP A 302 -28.55 -60.59 15.68
CA ASP A 302 -27.69 -61.22 16.70
C ASP A 302 -26.24 -60.70 16.62
N ILE A 303 -25.73 -60.48 15.42
CA ILE A 303 -24.38 -59.88 15.22
C ILE A 303 -24.40 -58.40 15.68
N ALA A 304 -25.41 -57.64 15.27
CA ALA A 304 -25.47 -56.20 15.56
C ALA A 304 -25.59 -55.86 17.08
N LYS A 305 -26.11 -56.81 17.90
CA LYS A 305 -26.26 -56.67 19.35
C LYS A 305 -25.03 -57.11 20.14
N LYS A 306 -24.06 -57.76 19.53
CA LYS A 306 -22.88 -58.25 20.24
C LYS A 306 -21.84 -57.15 20.47
N PRO A 307 -21.27 -57.08 21.66
CA PRO A 307 -20.16 -56.16 21.91
C PRO A 307 -18.90 -56.61 21.16
N ASN A 308 -17.93 -55.68 21.01
CA ASN A 308 -16.64 -55.99 20.37
C ASN A 308 -15.93 -57.14 21.10
N GLY A 309 -15.56 -58.21 20.37
CA GLY A 309 -15.01 -59.44 20.94
C GLY A 309 -16.03 -60.48 21.41
N GLY A 310 -17.34 -60.24 21.22
CA GLY A 310 -18.42 -61.16 21.56
C GLY A 310 -18.52 -62.34 20.56
N PHE A 311 -19.06 -63.47 21.03
CA PHE A 311 -19.33 -64.64 20.20
C PHE A 311 -20.74 -64.61 19.61
N ALA A 312 -20.86 -64.87 18.31
CA ALA A 312 -22.12 -65.02 17.60
C ALA A 312 -22.13 -66.35 16.84
N GLU A 313 -23.28 -66.99 16.76
CA GLU A 313 -23.44 -68.17 15.89
C GLU A 313 -23.69 -67.70 14.46
N GLY A 314 -23.03 -68.29 13.47
CA GLY A 314 -23.20 -67.98 12.07
C GLY A 314 -22.07 -68.51 11.19
N ASN A 315 -22.26 -68.33 9.89
CA ASN A 315 -21.23 -68.68 8.92
C ASN A 315 -20.47 -67.42 8.49
N ALA A 316 -19.14 -67.43 8.62
CA ALA A 316 -18.30 -66.29 8.22
C ALA A 316 -18.45 -65.93 6.73
N LEU A 317 -18.82 -66.86 5.87
CA LEU A 317 -19.06 -66.64 4.43
C LEU A 317 -20.39 -65.90 4.15
N ASP A 318 -21.31 -65.89 5.11
CA ASP A 318 -22.56 -65.16 4.99
C ASP A 318 -22.41 -63.63 5.20
N VAL A 319 -21.30 -63.22 5.80
CA VAL A 319 -21.04 -61.80 6.08
C VAL A 319 -19.88 -61.33 5.19
N THR A 320 -20.19 -60.46 4.26
CA THR A 320 -19.19 -59.81 3.39
C THR A 320 -19.06 -58.35 3.78
N VAL A 321 -17.84 -57.87 3.93
CA VAL A 321 -17.53 -56.46 4.17
C VAL A 321 -17.44 -55.75 2.83
N LEU A 322 -18.37 -54.82 2.59
CA LEU A 322 -18.23 -53.90 1.46
C LEU A 322 -17.35 -52.72 1.88
N GLN A 323 -16.07 -52.81 1.51
CA GLN A 323 -15.07 -51.78 1.78
C GLN A 323 -14.39 -51.33 0.49
N LEU A 324 -14.24 -50.02 0.33
CA LEU A 324 -13.51 -49.47 -0.80
C LEU A 324 -11.99 -49.56 -0.58
N ASN A 325 -11.36 -50.55 -1.25
CA ASN A 325 -9.91 -50.75 -1.21
C ASN A 325 -9.21 -49.89 -2.31
N LYS A 326 -9.27 -48.52 -2.14
CA LYS A 326 -8.67 -47.57 -3.10
C LYS A 326 -7.46 -46.83 -2.53
N TYR A 327 -6.72 -47.40 -1.61
CA TYR A 327 -5.59 -46.77 -0.94
C TYR A 327 -4.52 -46.24 -1.91
N ASN A 328 -4.19 -47.01 -2.94
CA ASN A 328 -3.20 -46.63 -3.94
C ASN A 328 -3.67 -45.44 -4.79
N ASP A 329 -4.96 -45.40 -5.14
CA ASP A 329 -5.53 -44.32 -5.93
C ASP A 329 -5.49 -43.01 -5.11
N PHE A 330 -5.85 -43.06 -3.83
CA PHE A 330 -5.80 -41.89 -2.93
C PHE A 330 -4.38 -41.38 -2.71
N ARG A 331 -3.36 -42.26 -2.72
CA ARG A 331 -1.96 -41.85 -2.61
C ARG A 331 -1.52 -41.08 -3.84
N VAL A 332 -1.86 -41.51 -5.04
CA VAL A 332 -1.53 -40.80 -6.30
C VAL A 332 -2.25 -39.44 -6.32
N VAL A 333 -3.53 -39.39 -5.95
CA VAL A 333 -4.28 -38.14 -5.85
C VAL A 333 -3.59 -37.16 -4.89
N LYS A 334 -3.18 -37.64 -3.70
CA LYS A 334 -2.48 -36.81 -2.70
C LYS A 334 -1.14 -36.28 -3.24
N GLU A 335 -0.32 -37.12 -3.88
CA GLU A 335 0.96 -36.70 -4.49
C GLU A 335 0.75 -35.63 -5.57
N THR A 336 -0.33 -35.73 -6.35
CA THR A 336 -0.73 -34.73 -7.36
C THR A 336 -1.15 -33.43 -6.68
N ILE A 337 -1.98 -33.51 -5.62
CA ILE A 337 -2.38 -32.35 -4.80
C ILE A 337 -1.14 -31.63 -4.27
N ASP A 338 -0.20 -32.35 -3.67
CA ASP A 338 1.01 -31.78 -3.08
C ASP A 338 1.86 -31.06 -4.15
N THR A 339 1.97 -31.63 -5.35
CA THR A 339 2.69 -31.03 -6.47
C THR A 339 2.03 -29.73 -6.95
N ILE A 340 0.72 -29.72 -7.12
CA ILE A 340 -0.04 -28.51 -7.52
C ILE A 340 0.05 -27.46 -6.41
N ALA A 341 -0.08 -27.87 -5.15
CA ALA A 341 0.01 -26.98 -4.00
C ALA A 341 1.36 -26.27 -3.91
N ILE A 342 2.47 -26.96 -4.23
CA ILE A 342 3.80 -26.36 -4.28
C ILE A 342 3.87 -25.29 -5.38
N ARG A 343 3.38 -25.57 -6.60
CA ARG A 343 3.36 -24.60 -7.71
C ARG A 343 2.56 -23.34 -7.35
N ILE A 344 1.35 -23.52 -6.83
CA ILE A 344 0.50 -22.41 -6.40
C ILE A 344 1.16 -21.64 -5.26
N SER A 345 1.79 -22.34 -4.29
CA SER A 345 2.50 -21.69 -3.18
C SER A 345 3.67 -20.82 -3.66
N GLN A 346 4.39 -21.28 -4.67
CA GLN A 346 5.46 -20.50 -5.29
C GLN A 346 4.92 -19.28 -6.02
N ALA A 347 3.86 -19.43 -6.82
CA ALA A 347 3.23 -18.34 -7.53
C ALA A 347 2.71 -17.22 -6.58
N PHE A 348 2.13 -17.59 -5.44
CA PHE A 348 1.68 -16.64 -4.42
C PHE A 348 2.76 -16.25 -3.41
N LEU A 349 4.01 -16.63 -3.62
CA LEU A 349 5.14 -16.32 -2.74
C LEU A 349 4.90 -16.75 -1.28
N LEU A 350 4.18 -17.86 -1.06
CA LEU A 350 3.89 -18.38 0.28
C LEU A 350 5.12 -18.96 0.99
N ASN A 351 6.10 -19.43 0.23
CA ASN A 351 7.29 -20.14 0.75
C ASN A 351 8.48 -19.21 0.99
N SER A 352 8.32 -17.89 0.80
CA SER A 352 9.41 -16.96 1.09
C SER A 352 9.64 -16.87 2.59
N SER A 353 10.90 -16.94 3.00
CA SER A 353 11.36 -17.04 4.40
C SER A 353 11.07 -15.82 5.28
N VAL A 354 10.43 -14.77 4.74
CA VAL A 354 10.11 -13.53 5.45
C VAL A 354 8.64 -13.56 5.92
N GLN A 355 8.31 -14.52 6.79
CA GLN A 355 7.07 -14.49 7.56
C GLN A 355 7.35 -13.98 8.99
N ARG A 356 7.61 -12.70 9.15
CA ARG A 356 7.49 -12.05 10.45
C ARG A 356 6.33 -11.06 10.43
N ASN A 357 5.23 -11.44 11.06
CA ASN A 357 4.20 -10.51 11.50
C ASN A 357 4.77 -9.67 12.65
N GLY A 358 5.55 -8.65 12.33
CA GLY A 358 6.14 -7.78 13.33
C GLY A 358 5.89 -6.32 12.99
N GLU A 359 5.50 -5.53 13.98
CA GLU A 359 5.35 -4.08 13.88
C GLU A 359 6.66 -3.34 13.53
N ARG A 360 7.79 -4.04 13.47
CA ARG A 360 9.13 -3.51 13.16
C ARG A 360 9.72 -4.22 11.95
N VAL A 361 9.23 -3.87 10.76
CA VAL A 361 9.84 -4.30 9.52
C VAL A 361 11.02 -3.38 9.20
N THR A 362 12.20 -3.95 8.97
CA THR A 362 13.38 -3.17 8.63
C THR A 362 13.33 -2.66 7.19
N ALA A 363 14.03 -1.57 6.90
CA ALA A 363 14.13 -1.05 5.52
C ALA A 363 14.72 -2.09 4.56
N GLU A 364 15.60 -2.97 5.04
CA GLU A 364 16.21 -4.04 4.26
C GLU A 364 15.21 -5.14 3.91
N GLU A 365 14.33 -5.52 4.84
CA GLU A 365 13.26 -6.49 4.58
C GLU A 365 12.26 -5.96 3.53
N ILE A 366 11.92 -4.67 3.60
CA ILE A 366 11.05 -4.02 2.59
C ILE A 366 11.71 -4.06 1.20
N ARG A 367 13.03 -3.87 1.12
CA ARG A 367 13.79 -3.92 -0.13
C ARG A 367 13.82 -5.32 -0.72
N PHE A 368 14.17 -6.30 0.10
CA PHE A 368 14.19 -7.69 -0.32
C PHE A 368 12.82 -8.11 -0.86
N LEU A 369 11.76 -7.75 -0.16
CA LEU A 369 10.38 -8.01 -0.55
C LEU A 369 10.02 -7.31 -1.87
N ALA A 370 10.41 -6.05 -2.05
CA ALA A 370 10.17 -5.32 -3.29
C ALA A 370 10.91 -5.95 -4.48
N GLY A 371 12.15 -6.38 -4.29
CA GLY A 371 12.92 -7.10 -5.31
C GLY A 371 12.32 -8.46 -5.67
N GLU A 372 11.84 -9.22 -4.68
CA GLU A 372 11.14 -10.48 -4.89
C GLU A 372 9.84 -10.28 -5.69
N LEU A 373 9.04 -9.27 -5.33
CA LEU A 373 7.79 -8.93 -6.02
C LEU A 373 8.05 -8.47 -7.46
N GLU A 374 9.08 -7.66 -7.68
CA GLU A 374 9.43 -7.18 -9.02
C GLU A 374 9.91 -8.32 -9.92
N THR A 375 10.68 -9.25 -9.37
CA THR A 375 11.13 -10.44 -10.09
C THR A 375 9.96 -11.40 -10.41
N ALA A 376 9.02 -11.56 -9.47
CA ALA A 376 7.91 -12.50 -9.61
C ALA A 376 6.74 -11.94 -10.43
N LEU A 377 6.43 -10.65 -10.28
CA LEU A 377 5.24 -10.01 -10.88
C LEU A 377 5.60 -9.12 -12.07
N GLY A 378 6.89 -8.90 -12.36
CA GLY A 378 7.34 -8.10 -13.48
C GLY A 378 6.78 -6.67 -13.49
N GLY A 379 6.23 -6.25 -14.64
CA GLY A 379 5.73 -4.89 -14.81
C GLY A 379 4.52 -4.47 -13.99
N VAL A 380 3.83 -5.40 -13.32
CA VAL A 380 2.62 -5.08 -12.52
C VAL A 380 2.93 -4.11 -11.39
N TYR A 381 4.07 -4.29 -10.72
CA TYR A 381 4.49 -3.38 -9.67
C TYR A 381 4.69 -1.94 -10.18
N ALA A 382 5.30 -1.78 -11.34
CA ALA A 382 5.48 -0.48 -11.99
C ALA A 382 4.14 0.16 -12.39
N VAL A 383 3.20 -0.64 -12.89
CA VAL A 383 1.83 -0.17 -13.21
C VAL A 383 1.13 0.33 -11.95
N LEU A 384 1.18 -0.41 -10.85
CA LEU A 384 0.57 0.00 -9.58
C LEU A 384 1.23 1.25 -8.98
N SER A 385 2.54 1.41 -9.14
CA SER A 385 3.23 2.63 -8.73
C SER A 385 2.74 3.86 -9.50
N GLN A 386 2.50 3.72 -10.80
CA GLN A 386 2.08 4.83 -11.67
C GLN A 386 0.57 5.07 -11.65
N GLU A 387 -0.27 4.03 -11.66
CA GLU A 387 -1.72 4.17 -11.74
C GLU A 387 -2.39 4.30 -10.35
N PHE A 388 -1.75 3.84 -9.27
CA PHE A 388 -2.31 3.89 -7.91
C PHE A 388 -1.54 4.83 -6.98
N GLN A 389 -0.23 4.56 -6.73
CA GLN A 389 0.51 5.32 -5.72
C GLN A 389 0.63 6.80 -6.10
N LEU A 390 1.14 7.11 -7.28
CA LEU A 390 1.39 8.49 -7.71
C LEU A 390 0.11 9.33 -7.74
N PRO A 391 -1.02 8.87 -8.34
CA PRO A 391 -2.28 9.61 -8.27
C PRO A 391 -2.82 9.77 -6.85
N LEU A 392 -2.70 8.74 -6.00
CA LEU A 392 -3.14 8.83 -4.61
C LEU A 392 -2.32 9.86 -3.82
N VAL A 393 -1.00 9.89 -3.99
CA VAL A 393 -0.12 10.90 -3.38
C VAL A 393 -0.52 12.31 -3.85
N ASN A 394 -0.79 12.51 -5.14
CA ASN A 394 -1.25 13.80 -5.67
C ASN A 394 -2.58 14.26 -5.05
N ILE A 395 -3.53 13.34 -4.86
CA ILE A 395 -4.81 13.62 -4.20
C ILE A 395 -4.59 14.01 -2.74
N LEU A 396 -3.69 13.31 -2.03
CA LEU A 396 -3.37 13.61 -0.63
C LEU A 396 -2.69 14.97 -0.48
N ILE A 397 -1.74 15.30 -1.35
CA ILE A 397 -1.09 16.61 -1.38
C ILE A 397 -2.11 17.71 -1.61
N ASP A 398 -3.00 17.59 -2.61
CA ASP A 398 -4.06 18.56 -2.87
C ASP A 398 -5.02 18.73 -1.68
N SER A 399 -5.38 17.62 -1.04
CA SER A 399 -6.21 17.62 0.16
C SER A 399 -5.53 18.35 1.33
N LEU A 400 -4.25 18.09 1.59
CA LEU A 400 -3.47 18.72 2.67
C LEU A 400 -3.22 20.20 2.40
N GLN A 401 -2.93 20.57 1.14
CA GLN A 401 -2.81 21.98 0.73
C GLN A 401 -4.13 22.73 0.86
N SER A 402 -5.26 22.12 0.49
CA SER A 402 -6.59 22.69 0.65
C SER A 402 -6.94 22.94 2.12
N ARG A 403 -6.46 22.08 3.03
CA ARG A 403 -6.62 22.19 4.49
C ARG A 403 -5.55 23.06 5.16
N LYS A 404 -4.66 23.70 4.40
CA LYS A 404 -3.53 24.53 4.88
C LYS A 404 -2.55 23.77 5.80
N LYS A 405 -2.51 22.45 5.74
CA LYS A 405 -1.52 21.63 6.46
C LYS A 405 -0.19 21.50 5.72
N LEU A 406 -0.21 21.73 4.41
CA LEU A 406 0.97 21.69 3.55
C LEU A 406 1.04 23.02 2.76
N PRO A 407 2.23 23.65 2.62
CA PRO A 407 2.38 24.82 1.77
C PRO A 407 2.12 24.48 0.31
N LYS A 408 1.73 25.46 -0.49
CA LYS A 408 1.63 25.30 -1.94
C LYS A 408 3.01 25.44 -2.54
N PHE A 409 3.46 24.41 -3.22
CA PHE A 409 4.70 24.45 -3.99
C PHE A 409 4.44 25.02 -5.39
N PRO A 410 5.46 25.65 -6.03
CA PRO A 410 5.35 26.09 -7.41
C PRO A 410 5.02 24.94 -8.35
N GLU A 411 3.91 25.08 -9.12
CA GLU A 411 3.50 24.05 -10.08
C GLU A 411 4.56 23.94 -11.19
N GLY A 412 5.02 22.72 -11.48
CA GLY A 412 5.99 22.43 -12.54
C GLY A 412 7.43 22.26 -12.07
N ILE A 413 7.87 22.91 -11.00
CA ILE A 413 9.23 22.85 -10.48
C ILE A 413 9.41 21.65 -9.53
N ILE A 414 8.44 21.43 -8.65
CA ILE A 414 8.50 20.36 -7.64
C ILE A 414 7.42 19.34 -7.96
N ARG A 415 7.83 18.09 -8.18
CA ARG A 415 6.92 16.97 -8.49
C ARG A 415 7.15 15.81 -7.53
N PRO A 416 6.07 15.15 -7.05
CA PRO A 416 6.25 13.91 -6.31
C PRO A 416 6.70 12.80 -7.26
N ALA A 417 7.70 12.05 -6.85
CA ALA A 417 8.18 10.85 -7.53
C ALA A 417 8.07 9.67 -6.59
N ILE A 418 7.52 8.57 -7.05
CA ILE A 418 7.45 7.33 -6.26
C ILE A 418 8.87 6.80 -6.07
N VAL A 419 9.17 6.42 -4.83
CA VAL A 419 10.52 5.97 -4.41
C VAL A 419 10.45 4.59 -3.76
N THR A 420 9.39 3.83 -4.00
CA THR A 420 9.24 2.46 -3.54
C THR A 420 9.78 1.48 -4.59
N GLY A 421 10.19 0.28 -4.19
CA GLY A 421 10.82 -0.70 -5.08
C GLY A 421 12.31 -0.46 -5.30
N LEU A 422 12.83 -0.80 -6.47
CA LEU A 422 14.27 -0.68 -6.80
C LEU A 422 14.78 0.77 -6.78
N GLU A 423 13.94 1.76 -7.03
CA GLU A 423 14.34 3.17 -6.93
C GLU A 423 14.62 3.60 -5.47
N ALA A 424 13.97 2.97 -4.48
CA ALA A 424 14.31 3.15 -3.07
C ALA A 424 15.69 2.57 -2.73
N LEU A 425 16.14 1.54 -3.47
CA LEU A 425 17.47 0.97 -3.36
C LEU A 425 18.57 2.00 -3.74
N GLY A 426 18.32 2.84 -4.74
CA GLY A 426 19.31 3.82 -5.21
C GLY A 426 19.75 4.81 -4.13
N ARG A 427 18.84 5.28 -3.26
CA ARG A 427 19.16 6.34 -2.29
C ARG A 427 19.76 5.85 -0.97
N ASN A 428 19.38 4.67 -0.49
CA ASN A 428 20.13 4.07 0.61
C ASN A 428 21.51 3.58 0.12
N ASN A 429 21.63 3.33 -1.18
CA ASN A 429 22.92 3.14 -1.80
C ASN A 429 23.78 4.42 -1.69
N ASP A 430 23.19 5.61 -1.76
CA ASP A 430 23.91 6.87 -1.56
C ASP A 430 24.33 7.07 -0.10
N LEU A 431 23.51 6.67 0.88
CA LEU A 431 23.93 6.60 2.29
C LEU A 431 25.02 5.55 2.50
N THR A 432 24.81 4.36 1.96
CA THR A 432 25.80 3.27 2.05
C THR A 432 27.09 3.65 1.33
N LYS A 433 27.01 4.31 0.17
CA LYS A 433 28.18 4.87 -0.55
C LYS A 433 28.84 5.99 0.24
N LEU A 434 28.06 6.89 0.88
CA LEU A 434 28.59 7.92 1.74
C LEU A 434 29.27 7.31 2.98
N ASP A 435 28.66 6.31 3.60
CA ASP A 435 29.22 5.59 4.75
C ASP A 435 30.46 4.79 4.33
N MET A 436 30.46 4.18 3.16
CA MET A 436 31.60 3.48 2.59
C MET A 436 32.74 4.45 2.26
N LEU A 437 32.44 5.61 1.65
CA LEU A 437 33.39 6.67 1.41
C LEU A 437 33.99 7.19 2.73
N LEU A 438 33.15 7.40 3.74
CA LEU A 438 33.61 7.87 5.05
C LEU A 438 34.44 6.82 5.78
N SER A 439 34.06 5.53 5.72
CA SER A 439 34.80 4.44 6.36
C SER A 439 36.16 4.21 5.68
N GLU A 440 36.21 4.25 4.36
CA GLU A 440 37.46 4.13 3.59
C GLU A 440 38.37 5.35 3.81
N THR A 441 37.79 6.56 3.86
CA THR A 441 38.53 7.79 4.08
C THR A 441 39.02 7.94 5.52
N SER A 442 38.25 7.46 6.51
CA SER A 442 38.63 7.51 7.93
C SER A 442 39.78 6.58 8.27
N GLN A 443 39.97 5.48 7.54
CA GLN A 443 41.10 4.58 7.69
C GLN A 443 42.39 5.15 7.12
N LEU A 444 42.33 6.08 6.16
CA LEU A 444 43.48 6.57 5.46
C LEU A 444 44.05 7.87 6.08
N ILE A 445 43.24 8.81 6.61
CA ILE A 445 43.76 10.13 7.01
C ILE A 445 42.86 10.87 8.01
N THR A 446 43.03 10.68 9.29
CA THR A 446 42.21 11.31 10.34
C THR A 446 42.33 12.86 10.44
N PRO A 447 43.50 13.50 10.26
CA PRO A 447 43.60 14.97 10.31
C PRO A 447 43.28 15.68 8.99
N THR A 448 43.17 14.97 7.89
CA THR A 448 42.99 15.58 6.56
C THR A 448 41.52 15.66 6.14
N VAL A 449 40.65 14.80 6.73
CA VAL A 449 39.21 14.77 6.42
C VAL A 449 38.54 16.08 6.82
N GLU A 450 38.88 16.65 8.01
CA GLU A 450 38.33 17.93 8.47
C GLU A 450 38.70 19.10 7.58
N LYS A 451 39.86 19.02 6.88
CA LYS A 451 40.36 20.08 6.01
C LYS A 451 39.67 20.11 4.64
N TYR A 452 39.15 18.96 4.16
CA TYR A 452 38.58 18.83 2.81
C TYR A 452 37.10 18.45 2.82
N ALA A 453 36.53 17.97 3.94
CA ALA A 453 35.15 17.59 4.04
C ALA A 453 34.36 18.54 4.94
N HIS A 454 33.23 19.03 4.46
CA HIS A 454 32.26 19.75 5.28
C HIS A 454 31.51 18.78 6.19
N VAL A 455 32.05 18.54 7.38
CA VAL A 455 31.53 17.59 8.36
C VAL A 455 30.06 17.89 8.72
N GLY A 456 29.71 19.16 8.88
CA GLY A 456 28.32 19.59 9.11
C GLY A 456 27.35 19.15 8.00
N GLU A 457 27.78 19.26 6.74
CA GLU A 457 26.98 18.84 5.59
C GLU A 457 26.82 17.30 5.52
N ILE A 458 27.84 16.54 5.89
CA ILE A 458 27.78 15.08 5.99
C ILE A 458 26.74 14.66 7.05
N TYR A 459 26.78 15.27 8.22
CA TYR A 459 25.79 15.01 9.28
C TYR A 459 24.38 15.41 8.87
N ARG A 460 24.21 16.55 8.17
CA ARG A 460 22.90 16.97 7.65
C ARG A 460 22.34 15.97 6.64
N ARG A 461 23.12 15.56 5.66
CA ARG A 461 22.70 14.57 4.65
C ARG A 461 22.32 13.23 5.30
N ARG A 462 23.11 12.80 6.28
CA ARG A 462 22.87 11.54 7.00
C ARG A 462 21.61 11.60 7.85
N ALA A 463 21.38 12.67 8.60
CA ALA A 463 20.20 12.86 9.41
C ALA A 463 18.93 13.05 8.54
N THR A 464 19.02 13.82 7.44
CA THR A 464 17.91 13.96 6.48
C THR A 464 17.55 12.61 5.86
N ALA A 465 18.53 11.79 5.51
CA ALA A 465 18.29 10.47 4.94
C ALA A 465 17.72 9.47 5.97
N LEU A 466 18.08 9.62 7.24
CA LEU A 466 17.52 8.83 8.36
C LEU A 466 16.16 9.37 8.85
N GLY A 467 15.69 10.52 8.31
CA GLY A 467 14.43 11.13 8.73
C GLY A 467 14.47 11.79 10.11
N ILE A 468 15.66 12.08 10.63
CA ILE A 468 15.86 12.70 11.95
C ILE A 468 15.72 14.22 11.80
N ASP A 469 14.99 14.87 12.73
CA ASP A 469 14.90 16.33 12.77
C ASP A 469 16.23 16.91 13.24
N LEU A 470 16.80 17.80 12.42
CA LEU A 470 18.10 18.41 12.65
C LEU A 470 18.06 19.56 13.65
N LYS A 471 16.89 20.10 13.93
CA LYS A 471 16.71 21.30 14.74
C LYS A 471 17.13 21.04 16.20
N GLY A 472 18.19 21.67 16.63
CA GLY A 472 18.78 21.48 17.95
C GLY A 472 19.73 20.30 18.10
N LEU A 473 19.94 19.49 17.04
CA LEU A 473 20.86 18.35 17.06
C LEU A 473 22.23 18.71 16.47
N ILE A 474 22.28 19.59 15.48
CA ILE A 474 23.50 20.06 14.82
C ILE A 474 23.53 21.56 14.95
N LYS A 475 24.68 22.09 15.41
CA LYS A 475 24.93 23.52 15.50
C LYS A 475 24.89 24.15 14.11
N THR A 476 24.28 25.31 14.00
CA THR A 476 24.30 26.12 12.78
C THR A 476 25.70 26.66 12.53
N ASP A 477 26.00 27.05 11.28
CA ASP A 477 27.31 27.64 10.95
C ASP A 477 27.53 28.96 11.74
N GLU A 478 26.43 29.67 12.09
CA GLU A 478 26.44 30.86 12.95
C GLU A 478 26.82 30.51 14.40
N GLU A 479 26.21 29.48 14.96
CA GLU A 479 26.53 28.98 16.33
C GLU A 479 27.95 28.43 16.43
N ILE A 480 28.47 27.83 15.35
CA ILE A 480 29.86 27.38 15.28
C ILE A 480 30.82 28.58 15.22
N ALA A 481 30.50 29.61 14.41
CA ALA A 481 31.29 30.83 14.31
C ALA A 481 31.30 31.62 15.64
N GLU A 482 30.16 31.73 16.31
CA GLU A 482 30.05 32.34 17.65
C GLU A 482 30.85 31.56 18.69
N ALA A 483 30.76 30.21 18.69
CA ALA A 483 31.54 29.38 19.59
C ALA A 483 33.06 29.52 19.36
N ALA A 484 33.48 29.57 18.09
CA ALA A 484 34.89 29.78 17.72
C ALA A 484 35.40 31.18 18.14
N GLN A 485 34.56 32.21 17.99
CA GLN A 485 34.90 33.56 18.47
C GLN A 485 35.00 33.62 20.03
N ALA A 486 34.07 32.95 20.71
CA ALA A 486 34.11 32.86 22.17
C ALA A 486 35.35 32.11 22.65
N GLU A 487 35.74 31.02 21.99
CA GLU A 487 36.94 30.25 22.30
C GLU A 487 38.23 31.05 22.01
N GLN A 488 38.27 31.82 20.91
CA GLN A 488 39.38 32.73 20.61
C GLN A 488 39.48 33.85 21.67
N GLN A 489 38.37 34.43 22.09
CA GLN A 489 38.35 35.42 23.18
C GLN A 489 38.83 34.85 24.50
N GLN A 490 38.40 33.64 24.83
CA GLN A 490 38.78 32.95 26.06
C GLN A 490 40.30 32.58 26.07
N ASN A 491 40.79 32.13 24.89
CA ASN A 491 42.19 31.84 24.70
C ASN A 491 43.06 33.11 24.75
N ALA A 492 42.56 34.21 24.18
CA ALA A 492 43.23 35.51 24.26
C ALA A 492 43.27 36.06 25.71
N LEU A 493 42.18 35.92 26.47
CA LEU A 493 42.11 36.28 27.88
C LEU A 493 43.03 35.39 28.75
N SER A 494 43.09 34.10 28.46
CA SER A 494 43.96 33.16 29.18
C SER A 494 45.45 33.41 28.86
N ALA A 495 45.80 33.84 27.65
CA ALA A 495 47.15 34.22 27.25
C ALA A 495 47.60 35.56 27.85
N LEU A 496 46.68 36.51 28.10
CA LEU A 496 46.95 37.82 28.72
C LEU A 496 46.99 37.72 30.26
N GLY A 497 46.33 36.73 30.84
CA GLY A 497 46.28 36.51 32.30
C GLY A 497 47.66 36.45 32.95
N PRO A 498 48.63 35.65 32.50
CA PRO A 498 49.98 35.60 33.05
C PRO A 498 50.78 36.89 32.89
N GLN A 499 50.55 37.64 31.79
CA GLN A 499 51.25 38.93 31.53
C GLN A 499 50.71 40.06 32.42
N LEU A 500 49.40 40.09 32.67
CA LEU A 500 48.79 41.07 33.61
C LEU A 500 49.18 40.81 35.06
N ILE A 501 49.29 39.55 35.47
CA ILE A 501 49.80 39.17 36.81
C ILE A 501 51.27 39.52 36.94
N ALA A 502 52.09 39.32 35.92
CA ALA A 502 53.49 39.68 35.90
C ALA A 502 53.72 41.20 35.91
N GLN A 503 52.88 42.00 35.24
CA GLN A 503 52.90 43.46 35.28
C GLN A 503 52.37 44.02 36.60
N GLY A 504 51.25 43.45 37.11
CA GLY A 504 50.71 43.82 38.41
C GLY A 504 51.68 43.52 39.55
N GLY A 505 52.38 42.37 39.49
CA GLY A 505 53.45 42.03 40.44
C GLY A 505 54.67 42.98 40.39
N LYS A 506 55.03 43.48 39.21
CA LYS A 506 56.10 44.50 39.07
C LYS A 506 55.69 45.85 39.64
N LEU A 507 54.44 46.28 39.43
CA LEU A 507 53.93 47.54 39.99
C LEU A 507 53.79 47.47 41.53
N ALA A 508 53.37 46.35 42.09
CA ALA A 508 53.31 46.14 43.52
C ALA A 508 54.70 46.13 44.16
N ASN A 509 55.71 45.52 43.54
CA ASN A 509 57.07 45.53 43.99
C ASN A 509 57.69 46.93 43.90
N THR A 510 57.35 47.74 42.93
CA THR A 510 57.87 49.12 42.83
C THR A 510 57.26 50.04 43.87
N GLN A 511 55.99 49.85 44.22
CA GLN A 511 55.36 50.58 45.34
C GLN A 511 55.90 50.17 46.70
N THR A 512 56.25 48.90 46.92
CA THR A 512 56.86 48.42 48.16
C THR A 512 58.29 48.89 48.35
N GLN A 513 59.07 49.05 47.26
CA GLN A 513 60.41 49.67 47.34
C GLN A 513 60.35 51.18 47.59
N ALA A 514 59.36 51.89 47.01
CA ALA A 514 59.22 53.34 47.23
C ALA A 514 58.78 53.68 48.69
N SER A 515 58.17 52.75 49.45
CA SER A 515 57.73 52.92 50.84
C SER A 515 58.85 52.61 51.84
N LEU A 516 59.96 52.03 51.45
CA LEU A 516 61.12 51.71 52.28
C LEU A 516 62.23 52.79 52.25
N GLU A 517 62.13 53.83 51.42
CA GLU A 517 63.10 54.91 51.33
C GLU A 517 62.68 56.27 51.96
N GLN A 518 61.75 56.29 52.91
CA GLN A 518 61.44 57.50 53.64
C GLN A 518 62.29 57.53 54.98
N PRO A 519 63.16 58.50 55.13
CA PRO A 519 63.94 58.66 56.35
C PRO A 519 63.07 59.17 57.52
N ALA A 520 63.27 58.62 58.70
CA ALA A 520 62.58 58.98 59.93
C ALA A 520 62.76 60.46 60.28
N PRO A 521 61.76 61.15 60.81
CA PRO A 521 61.86 62.50 61.26
C PRO A 521 62.63 62.54 62.62
N THR A 522 63.71 63.29 62.69
CA THR A 522 64.47 63.65 63.91
C THR A 522 63.62 64.48 64.85
N ALA A 523 63.54 64.09 66.08
CA ALA A 523 62.96 64.85 67.19
C ALA A 523 63.86 66.00 67.61
N ALA A 524 63.23 67.15 67.80
CA ALA A 524 63.63 68.17 68.75
C ALA A 524 62.40 68.93 69.25
#